data_25735c556e2f75458b9afe97ff532a83
#
_entry.id   25735c556e2f75458b9afe97ff532a83
#
_cell.length_a   1.000
_cell.length_b   1.000
_cell.length_c   1.000
_cell.angle_alpha   90.00
_cell.angle_beta   90.00
_cell.angle_gamma   90.00
#
_symmetry.space_group_name_H-M   'P 1'
#
loop_
_entity.id
_entity.type
_entity.pdbx_description
1 polymer ?
#
loop_
_entity_poly.entity_id
_entity_poly.type
_entity_poly.pdbx_seq_one_letter_code
_entity_poly.pdbx_strand_id
1 'polypeptide(L)'
;MNRLPYFILLFFVCIGFSQNNNFYGAFESSGVYYSQNESKDFEKKFKSNNYLNINYLIGNKWKFDLQLESYLPGRLQNFSNNLQDTYLSTISINYKSNKFDFSVGSIYEQFGSGLILRTWEDRQLGINNSIWGFRTKYESDNINFKVLAGYQKKGREISTGKIIGIDSEILFTKNFQFGLSYVGRLENITYDFGDFTNLFSSRLDYNSDSFYMNYEYISKSKDGIVQFGNVSENFVKPGSAHSLNFGIYKSGFGLDVTFRRLENMGYFSDRFEANGDFLETSINYLPALTKQHDYLLSNINVYEAQPYVSFQDPKLMKAGEIGFQIDLYYTFKKNTTLGGKYGTKLSFNTSIWNNLTGDFSYSDQNYSASFFDFGEKYFSEQSIEVSKKVSKNYNYLLLLVNRYYNKRLVEESTGQINSQIIVIDNTLKFNNKSSLKFDIQHLFNNDYDKNWFGYGLEYNLNYNLSLYYSNIKNYQNSEKGNPSYYSAGISYSKKASKIIASYGKQRGGLICYGGICRYVPEFKGFSISINTTF
;
A
#
# COMPACT_ATOMS: atom_id res chain seq x y z
N MET A 1 -1.83 -28.66 -24.64
CA MET A 1 -0.45 -28.88 -24.14
C MET A 1 0.64 -28.10 -24.90
N ASN A 2 0.37 -27.05 -25.71
CA ASN A 2 1.37 -26.43 -26.60
C ASN A 2 1.67 -24.95 -26.36
N ARG A 3 1.51 -24.42 -25.14
CA ARG A 3 1.76 -22.99 -24.89
C ARG A 3 3.01 -22.71 -24.01
N LEU A 4 3.65 -23.75 -23.47
CA LEU A 4 4.91 -23.62 -22.70
C LEU A 4 6.09 -23.08 -23.52
N PRO A 5 6.26 -23.43 -24.82
CA PRO A 5 7.39 -22.94 -25.61
C PRO A 5 7.34 -21.42 -25.88
N TYR A 6 6.16 -20.79 -25.91
CA TYR A 6 6.06 -19.35 -26.15
C TYR A 6 6.59 -18.53 -24.96
N PHE A 7 6.45 -19.03 -23.74
CA PHE A 7 6.98 -18.39 -22.52
C PHE A 7 8.52 -18.48 -22.48
N ILE A 8 9.08 -19.64 -22.87
CA ILE A 8 10.53 -19.84 -22.96
C ILE A 8 11.11 -18.97 -24.08
N LEU A 9 10.42 -18.83 -25.21
CA LEU A 9 10.85 -17.98 -26.34
C LEU A 9 10.86 -16.49 -25.94
N LEU A 10 9.87 -16.00 -25.20
CA LEU A 10 9.84 -14.62 -24.69
C LEU A 10 11.01 -14.36 -23.73
N PHE A 11 11.37 -15.32 -22.89
CA PHE A 11 12.50 -15.24 -21.97
C PHE A 11 13.85 -15.15 -22.71
N PHE A 12 14.01 -15.88 -23.82
CA PHE A 12 15.23 -15.82 -24.65
C PHE A 12 15.33 -14.53 -25.48
N VAL A 13 14.22 -13.98 -25.95
CA VAL A 13 14.18 -12.70 -26.66
C VAL A 13 14.62 -11.55 -25.75
N CYS A 14 14.21 -11.55 -24.48
CA CYS A 14 14.60 -10.52 -23.51
C CYS A 14 16.12 -10.49 -23.23
N ILE A 15 16.82 -11.63 -23.33
CA ILE A 15 18.27 -11.70 -23.10
C ILE A 15 19.07 -11.13 -24.30
N GLY A 16 18.51 -11.17 -25.53
CA GLY A 16 19.18 -10.73 -26.75
C GLY A 16 19.23 -9.22 -26.97
N PHE A 17 18.36 -8.43 -26.32
CA PHE A 17 18.25 -6.99 -26.55
C PHE A 17 19.03 -6.10 -25.56
N SER A 18 19.77 -6.68 -24.64
CA SER A 18 20.49 -5.98 -23.55
C SER A 18 21.66 -5.06 -23.96
N GLN A 19 21.87 -4.81 -25.23
CA GLN A 19 23.05 -4.03 -25.68
C GLN A 19 22.74 -2.64 -26.26
N ASN A 20 21.49 -2.23 -26.33
CA ASN A 20 21.13 -0.92 -26.85
C ASN A 20 20.68 -0.01 -25.69
N ASN A 21 21.44 1.05 -25.37
CA ASN A 21 21.14 1.98 -24.28
C ASN A 21 19.79 2.70 -24.39
N ASN A 22 19.12 2.58 -25.52
CA ASN A 22 17.82 3.18 -25.79
C ASN A 22 16.63 2.25 -25.52
N PHE A 23 16.89 0.96 -25.30
CA PHE A 23 15.88 -0.05 -25.06
C PHE A 23 16.16 -0.75 -23.73
N TYR A 24 15.20 -0.72 -22.81
CA TYR A 24 15.29 -1.39 -21.53
C TYR A 24 13.92 -1.87 -21.09
N GLY A 25 13.89 -2.80 -20.16
CA GLY A 25 12.63 -3.38 -19.71
C GLY A 25 12.75 -4.19 -18.44
N ALA A 26 11.60 -4.72 -18.02
CA ALA A 26 11.50 -5.62 -16.89
C ALA A 26 10.48 -6.72 -17.17
N PHE A 27 10.78 -7.91 -16.70
CA PHE A 27 9.86 -9.03 -16.68
C PHE A 27 9.67 -9.50 -15.25
N GLU A 28 8.41 -9.58 -14.81
CA GLU A 28 8.00 -10.13 -13.54
C GLU A 28 6.99 -11.25 -13.76
N SER A 29 7.17 -12.35 -13.04
CA SER A 29 6.24 -13.48 -13.07
C SER A 29 6.05 -14.02 -11.67
N SER A 30 4.80 -14.22 -11.25
CA SER A 30 4.44 -14.90 -10.02
C SER A 30 3.47 -16.04 -10.35
N GLY A 31 3.89 -17.27 -10.06
CA GLY A 31 3.08 -18.47 -10.28
C GLY A 31 2.85 -19.24 -8.99
N VAL A 32 1.66 -19.81 -8.84
CA VAL A 32 1.30 -20.65 -7.70
C VAL A 32 0.61 -21.92 -8.19
N TYR A 33 1.13 -23.06 -7.76
CA TYR A 33 0.48 -24.35 -7.88
C TYR A 33 -0.24 -24.66 -6.55
N TYR A 34 -1.56 -24.58 -6.55
CA TYR A 34 -2.41 -24.80 -5.39
C TYR A 34 -2.61 -26.30 -5.17
N SER A 35 -2.07 -26.85 -4.08
CA SER A 35 -2.18 -28.28 -3.76
C SER A 35 -3.47 -28.61 -2.98
N GLN A 36 -3.92 -27.68 -2.13
CA GLN A 36 -5.18 -27.76 -1.39
C GLN A 36 -5.85 -26.40 -1.39
N ASN A 37 -7.15 -26.37 -1.54
CA ASN A 37 -7.94 -25.16 -1.47
C ASN A 37 -9.33 -25.42 -0.90
N GLU A 38 -9.83 -24.48 -0.12
CA GLU A 38 -11.15 -24.52 0.48
C GLU A 38 -12.24 -23.96 -0.45
N SER A 39 -11.87 -23.21 -1.50
CA SER A 39 -12.85 -22.64 -2.44
C SER A 39 -13.16 -23.57 -3.61
N LYS A 40 -14.45 -23.62 -3.98
CA LYS A 40 -15.01 -24.53 -5.00
C LYS A 40 -14.61 -24.22 -6.47
N ASP A 41 -13.84 -23.14 -6.73
CA ASP A 41 -13.51 -22.65 -8.09
C ASP A 41 -12.16 -23.17 -8.63
N PHE A 42 -11.93 -24.48 -8.63
CA PHE A 42 -10.64 -25.05 -9.02
C PHE A 42 -10.64 -25.90 -10.28
N GLU A 43 -10.92 -25.33 -11.40
CA GLU A 43 -10.62 -25.99 -12.68
C GLU A 43 -9.10 -26.05 -13.00
N LYS A 44 -8.30 -25.09 -12.52
CA LYS A 44 -6.86 -25.02 -12.80
C LYS A 44 -6.04 -24.86 -11.53
N LYS A 45 -5.25 -25.89 -11.20
CA LYS A 45 -4.37 -25.89 -10.02
C LYS A 45 -3.19 -24.93 -10.14
N PHE A 46 -2.71 -24.64 -11.34
CA PHE A 46 -1.65 -23.65 -11.57
C PHE A 46 -2.25 -22.35 -12.07
N LYS A 47 -1.85 -21.26 -11.44
CA LYS A 47 -2.26 -19.88 -11.78
C LYS A 47 -1.03 -18.98 -11.80
N SER A 48 -1.03 -17.95 -12.66
CA SER A 48 0.10 -17.02 -12.71
C SER A 48 -0.30 -15.63 -13.17
N ASN A 49 0.40 -14.64 -12.61
CA ASN A 49 0.37 -13.25 -13.04
C ASN A 49 1.74 -12.88 -13.60
N ASN A 50 1.77 -12.32 -14.80
CA ASN A 50 2.99 -12.03 -15.54
C ASN A 50 2.92 -10.62 -16.12
N TYR A 51 4.03 -9.90 -16.02
CA TYR A 51 4.15 -8.51 -16.45
C TYR A 51 5.42 -8.33 -17.27
N LEU A 52 5.30 -7.77 -18.47
CA LEU A 52 6.42 -7.40 -19.30
C LEU A 52 6.35 -5.90 -19.58
N ASN A 53 7.32 -5.16 -19.06
CA ASN A 53 7.50 -3.74 -19.33
C ASN A 53 8.59 -3.56 -20.37
N ILE A 54 8.32 -2.73 -21.35
CA ILE A 54 9.24 -2.35 -22.41
C ILE A 54 9.27 -0.83 -22.48
N ASN A 55 10.48 -0.27 -22.47
CA ASN A 55 10.70 1.16 -22.58
C ASN A 55 11.67 1.42 -23.74
N TYR A 56 11.36 2.42 -24.55
CA TYR A 56 12.19 2.84 -25.66
C TYR A 56 12.40 4.35 -25.65
N LEU A 57 13.65 4.78 -25.72
CA LEU A 57 14.04 6.19 -25.75
C LEU A 57 14.48 6.58 -27.15
N ILE A 58 14.02 7.75 -27.64
CA ILE A 58 14.51 8.36 -28.87
C ILE A 58 15.15 9.68 -28.51
N GLY A 59 16.47 9.70 -28.58
CA GLY A 59 17.25 10.80 -28.05
C GLY A 59 16.99 11.02 -26.56
N ASN A 60 17.05 12.27 -26.10
CA ASN A 60 16.81 12.61 -24.68
C ASN A 60 15.40 13.19 -24.44
N LYS A 61 14.53 13.18 -25.43
CA LYS A 61 13.24 13.88 -25.38
C LYS A 61 12.03 12.99 -25.44
N TRP A 62 12.10 11.88 -26.16
CA TRP A 62 10.98 10.99 -26.37
C TRP A 62 11.14 9.69 -25.62
N LYS A 63 10.10 9.27 -24.91
CA LYS A 63 10.02 7.97 -24.23
C LYS A 63 8.71 7.28 -24.59
N PHE A 64 8.82 6.02 -24.99
CA PHE A 64 7.70 5.14 -25.27
C PHE A 64 7.70 4.03 -24.21
N ASP A 65 6.59 3.87 -23.52
CA ASP A 65 6.40 2.84 -22.50
C ASP A 65 5.25 1.92 -22.92
N LEU A 66 5.47 0.62 -22.73
CA LEU A 66 4.50 -0.42 -23.04
C LEU A 66 4.53 -1.48 -21.95
N GLN A 67 3.36 -1.90 -21.46
CA GLN A 67 3.22 -3.01 -20.52
C GLN A 67 2.23 -4.03 -21.05
N LEU A 68 2.69 -5.28 -21.11
CA LEU A 68 1.86 -6.45 -21.32
C LEU A 68 1.60 -7.14 -19.99
N GLU A 69 0.35 -7.51 -19.76
CA GLU A 69 -0.06 -8.34 -18.64
C GLU A 69 -0.62 -9.66 -19.14
N SER A 70 -0.32 -10.76 -18.43
CA SER A 70 -0.83 -12.09 -18.75
C SER A 70 -1.20 -12.84 -17.49
N TYR A 71 -2.43 -13.32 -17.44
CA TYR A 71 -3.03 -14.07 -16.35
C TYR A 71 -3.34 -15.51 -16.74
N LEU A 72 -2.45 -16.14 -17.52
CA LEU A 72 -2.61 -17.49 -18.01
C LEU A 72 -1.78 -18.50 -17.22
N PRO A 73 -2.32 -19.71 -16.93
CA PRO A 73 -3.63 -20.25 -17.31
C PRO A 73 -4.81 -19.75 -16.48
N GLY A 74 -4.59 -18.93 -15.49
CA GLY A 74 -5.56 -18.24 -14.65
C GLY A 74 -4.83 -17.30 -13.71
N ARG A 75 -5.48 -16.23 -13.27
CA ARG A 75 -4.95 -15.26 -12.30
C ARG A 75 -4.77 -15.88 -10.92
N LEU A 76 -3.87 -15.34 -10.11
CA LEU A 76 -3.76 -15.69 -8.69
C LEU A 76 -5.08 -15.39 -7.96
N GLN A 77 -5.39 -16.13 -6.90
CA GLN A 77 -6.70 -16.13 -6.25
C GLN A 77 -7.15 -14.81 -5.63
N ASN A 78 -6.19 -14.01 -5.19
CA ASN A 78 -6.43 -12.71 -4.57
C ASN A 78 -6.59 -11.56 -5.57
N PHE A 79 -6.75 -11.85 -6.87
CA PHE A 79 -6.85 -10.83 -7.91
C PHE A 79 -8.28 -10.75 -8.47
N SER A 80 -8.67 -9.56 -8.94
CA SER A 80 -9.97 -9.29 -9.52
C SER A 80 -10.33 -10.26 -10.64
N ASN A 81 -11.61 -10.64 -10.73
CA ASN A 81 -12.14 -11.52 -11.76
C ASN A 81 -12.01 -10.96 -13.17
N ASN A 82 -11.87 -9.63 -13.28
CA ASN A 82 -11.71 -8.94 -14.56
C ASN A 82 -10.32 -9.13 -15.18
N LEU A 83 -9.34 -9.65 -14.43
CA LEU A 83 -7.99 -9.92 -14.91
C LEU A 83 -7.91 -11.31 -15.53
N GLN A 84 -7.89 -11.36 -16.85
CA GLN A 84 -7.91 -12.60 -17.65
C GLN A 84 -7.02 -12.44 -18.87
N ASP A 85 -6.62 -13.59 -19.46
CA ASP A 85 -5.88 -13.66 -20.72
C ASP A 85 -4.56 -12.89 -20.75
N THR A 86 -4.11 -12.54 -21.94
CA THR A 86 -2.94 -11.68 -22.21
C THR A 86 -3.41 -10.45 -22.98
N TYR A 87 -3.04 -9.27 -22.50
CA TYR A 87 -3.44 -8.03 -23.14
C TYR A 87 -2.40 -6.92 -22.94
N LEU A 88 -2.50 -5.89 -23.78
CA LEU A 88 -1.76 -4.65 -23.62
C LEU A 88 -2.42 -3.84 -22.50
N SER A 89 -1.72 -3.74 -21.36
CA SER A 89 -2.26 -3.11 -20.16
C SER A 89 -2.09 -1.60 -20.16
N THR A 90 -0.88 -1.15 -20.42
CA THR A 90 -0.58 0.28 -20.51
C THR A 90 0.29 0.58 -21.72
N ILE A 91 0.07 1.76 -22.28
CA ILE A 91 0.91 2.37 -23.29
C ILE A 91 0.98 3.86 -23.04
N SER A 92 2.17 4.45 -23.12
CA SER A 92 2.33 5.89 -23.06
C SER A 92 3.42 6.42 -23.99
N ILE A 93 3.23 7.63 -24.45
CA ILE A 93 4.18 8.41 -25.20
C ILE A 93 4.46 9.67 -24.39
N ASN A 94 5.72 9.89 -24.06
CA ASN A 94 6.15 11.02 -23.26
C ASN A 94 7.16 11.85 -24.06
N TYR A 95 6.96 13.17 -24.07
CA TYR A 95 7.89 14.13 -24.65
C TYR A 95 8.34 15.11 -23.58
N LYS A 96 9.63 15.20 -23.33
CA LYS A 96 10.22 16.12 -22.35
C LYS A 96 11.13 17.14 -23.03
N SER A 97 10.87 18.41 -22.77
CA SER A 97 11.75 19.55 -23.08
C SER A 97 12.33 20.12 -21.77
N ASN A 98 13.05 21.25 -21.85
CA ASN A 98 13.64 21.87 -20.65
C ASN A 98 12.59 22.28 -19.60
N LYS A 99 11.43 22.74 -20.02
CA LYS A 99 10.35 23.27 -19.14
C LYS A 99 9.04 22.53 -19.24
N PHE A 100 8.82 21.77 -20.30
CA PHE A 100 7.55 21.10 -20.56
C PHE A 100 7.75 19.60 -20.63
N ASP A 101 6.77 18.88 -20.04
CA ASP A 101 6.65 17.43 -20.12
C ASP A 101 5.22 17.11 -20.55
N PHE A 102 5.06 16.46 -21.70
CA PHE A 102 3.79 16.04 -22.27
C PHE A 102 3.69 14.54 -22.26
N SER A 103 2.56 14.00 -21.81
CA SER A 103 2.29 12.57 -21.80
C SER A 103 0.92 12.30 -22.39
N VAL A 104 0.82 11.25 -23.22
CA VAL A 104 -0.44 10.75 -23.78
C VAL A 104 -0.47 9.24 -23.59
N GLY A 105 -1.63 8.70 -23.23
CA GLY A 105 -1.86 7.29 -22.93
C GLY A 105 -2.02 7.04 -21.44
N SER A 106 -1.40 6.02 -20.90
CA SER A 106 -1.48 5.66 -19.47
C SER A 106 -0.58 6.55 -18.63
N ILE A 107 -1.17 7.30 -17.70
CA ILE A 107 -0.51 8.33 -16.90
C ILE A 107 -0.59 7.94 -15.42
N TYR A 108 0.57 7.97 -14.76
CA TYR A 108 0.68 7.91 -13.30
C TYR A 108 1.05 9.29 -12.80
N GLU A 109 0.21 9.86 -11.93
CA GLU A 109 0.40 11.20 -11.39
C GLU A 109 -0.09 11.28 -9.95
N GLN A 110 0.51 12.20 -9.20
CA GLN A 110 0.12 12.53 -7.84
C GLN A 110 0.08 14.04 -7.65
N PHE A 111 -0.96 14.51 -6.96
CA PHE A 111 -1.11 15.90 -6.53
C PHE A 111 -0.93 15.98 -5.01
N GLY A 112 0.01 16.83 -4.56
CA GLY A 112 0.34 16.97 -3.16
C GLY A 112 0.67 15.65 -2.47
N SER A 113 0.07 15.39 -1.31
CA SER A 113 0.24 14.15 -0.56
C SER A 113 -0.43 12.93 -1.21
N GLY A 114 -1.25 13.12 -2.23
CA GLY A 114 -2.05 12.08 -2.86
C GLY A 114 -3.49 11.99 -2.31
N LEU A 115 -3.80 12.70 -1.26
CA LEU A 115 -5.15 12.69 -0.66
C LEU A 115 -6.23 13.24 -1.60
N ILE A 116 -5.87 14.03 -2.61
CA ILE A 116 -6.79 14.54 -3.63
C ILE A 116 -6.76 13.70 -4.91
N LEU A 117 -5.56 13.30 -5.35
CA LEU A 117 -5.34 12.44 -6.53
C LEU A 117 -4.00 11.72 -6.41
N ARG A 118 -4.04 10.40 -6.59
CA ARG A 118 -2.86 9.58 -6.84
C ARG A 118 -3.22 8.37 -7.67
N THR A 119 -2.58 8.25 -8.80
CA THR A 119 -2.66 7.05 -9.64
C THR A 119 -1.35 6.25 -9.53
N TRP A 120 -1.46 4.94 -9.42
CA TRP A 120 -0.34 4.08 -9.08
C TRP A 120 -0.56 2.63 -9.53
N GLU A 121 0.50 1.86 -9.54
CA GLU A 121 0.46 0.42 -9.77
C GLU A 121 1.06 -0.30 -8.56
N ASP A 122 0.38 -1.33 -8.08
CA ASP A 122 0.91 -2.30 -7.13
C ASP A 122 0.53 -3.71 -7.58
N ARG A 123 1.54 -4.45 -8.03
CA ARG A 123 1.36 -5.81 -8.56
C ARG A 123 1.08 -6.85 -7.49
N GLN A 124 1.40 -6.57 -6.22
CA GLN A 124 1.10 -7.46 -5.09
C GLN A 124 -0.36 -7.31 -4.68
N LEU A 125 -0.88 -6.10 -4.71
CA LEU A 125 -2.29 -5.80 -4.49
C LEU A 125 -3.15 -6.00 -5.75
N GLY A 126 -2.54 -6.12 -6.94
CA GLY A 126 -3.27 -6.24 -8.21
C GLY A 126 -3.95 -4.93 -8.63
N ILE A 127 -3.41 -3.79 -8.20
CA ILE A 127 -3.95 -2.47 -8.49
C ILE A 127 -3.17 -1.85 -9.64
N ASN A 128 -3.88 -1.32 -10.64
CA ASN A 128 -3.34 -0.41 -11.64
C ASN A 128 -4.45 0.56 -12.04
N ASN A 129 -4.43 1.74 -11.42
CA ASN A 129 -5.44 2.78 -11.59
C ASN A 129 -4.91 4.00 -12.38
N SER A 130 -3.99 3.78 -13.33
CA SER A 130 -3.48 4.81 -14.24
C SER A 130 -4.63 5.53 -14.97
N ILE A 131 -4.44 6.80 -15.34
CA ILE A 131 -5.39 7.57 -16.15
C ILE A 131 -5.04 7.41 -17.62
N TRP A 132 -5.96 6.88 -18.42
CA TRP A 132 -5.90 6.88 -19.88
C TRP A 132 -6.34 8.23 -20.40
N GLY A 133 -5.38 9.05 -20.84
CA GLY A 133 -5.65 10.42 -21.21
C GLY A 133 -4.42 11.20 -21.63
N PHE A 134 -4.39 12.47 -21.27
CA PHE A 134 -3.23 13.33 -21.51
C PHE A 134 -2.84 14.09 -20.24
N ARG A 135 -1.56 14.44 -20.14
CA ARG A 135 -0.98 15.29 -19.10
C ARG A 135 0.01 16.26 -19.71
N THR A 136 0.01 17.48 -19.19
CA THR A 136 1.02 18.51 -19.45
C THR A 136 1.58 18.99 -18.12
N LYS A 137 2.91 19.04 -18.01
CA LYS A 137 3.62 19.68 -16.89
C LYS A 137 4.45 20.84 -17.41
N TYR A 138 4.45 21.93 -16.67
CA TYR A 138 5.38 23.04 -16.80
C TYR A 138 6.20 23.12 -15.53
N GLU A 139 7.53 23.11 -15.66
CA GLU A 139 8.48 23.17 -14.57
C GLU A 139 9.43 24.36 -14.78
N SER A 140 9.51 25.20 -13.78
CA SER A 140 10.51 26.29 -13.68
C SER A 140 11.12 26.31 -12.29
N ASP A 141 12.08 27.20 -12.05
CA ASP A 141 12.78 27.28 -10.76
C ASP A 141 11.83 27.51 -9.57
N ASN A 142 10.74 28.24 -9.79
CA ASN A 142 9.82 28.65 -8.72
C ASN A 142 8.38 28.17 -8.90
N ILE A 143 8.01 27.62 -10.05
CA ILE A 143 6.61 27.25 -10.36
C ILE A 143 6.60 25.89 -11.02
N ASN A 144 5.79 24.99 -10.45
CA ASN A 144 5.39 23.74 -11.07
C ASN A 144 3.88 23.81 -11.34
N PHE A 145 3.50 23.48 -12.55
CA PHE A 145 2.11 23.47 -12.97
C PHE A 145 1.78 22.20 -13.77
N LYS A 146 0.69 21.53 -13.43
CA LYS A 146 0.26 20.29 -14.07
C LYS A 146 -1.20 20.38 -14.45
N VAL A 147 -1.53 19.84 -15.61
CA VAL A 147 -2.91 19.62 -16.07
C VAL A 147 -3.02 18.20 -16.60
N LEU A 148 -4.08 17.51 -16.25
CA LEU A 148 -4.40 16.20 -16.80
C LEU A 148 -5.91 16.06 -17.06
N ALA A 149 -6.26 15.21 -18.03
CA ALA A 149 -7.63 14.75 -18.22
C ALA A 149 -7.64 13.35 -18.83
N GLY A 150 -8.61 12.54 -18.44
CA GLY A 150 -8.78 11.19 -18.95
C GLY A 150 -9.74 10.36 -18.14
N TYR A 151 -9.65 9.04 -18.29
CA TYR A 151 -10.45 8.04 -17.61
C TYR A 151 -9.53 7.09 -16.85
N GLN A 152 -9.90 6.71 -15.65
CA GLN A 152 -9.09 5.79 -14.85
C GLN A 152 -9.19 4.36 -15.39
N LYS A 153 -8.06 3.65 -15.40
CA LYS A 153 -8.01 2.23 -15.74
C LYS A 153 -8.65 1.41 -14.62
N LYS A 154 -9.44 0.41 -15.01
CA LYS A 154 -10.12 -0.56 -14.15
C LYS A 154 -9.93 -1.96 -14.73
N GLY A 155 -8.92 -2.69 -14.22
CA GLY A 155 -8.55 -3.99 -14.81
C GLY A 155 -8.19 -3.85 -16.30
N ARG A 156 -8.99 -4.47 -17.18
CA ARG A 156 -8.84 -4.41 -18.65
C ARG A 156 -9.59 -3.23 -19.30
N GLU A 157 -10.47 -2.61 -18.56
CA GLU A 157 -11.38 -1.57 -19.02
C GLU A 157 -10.98 -0.19 -18.50
N ILE A 158 -11.72 0.80 -18.86
CA ILE A 158 -11.67 2.14 -18.28
C ILE A 158 -12.95 2.42 -17.50
N SER A 159 -12.86 3.18 -16.42
CA SER A 159 -14.00 3.58 -15.60
C SER A 159 -14.93 4.55 -16.35
N THR A 160 -16.15 4.68 -15.87
CA THR A 160 -17.17 5.55 -16.46
C THR A 160 -16.92 7.04 -16.22
N GLY A 161 -16.29 7.38 -15.08
CA GLY A 161 -16.06 8.76 -14.67
C GLY A 161 -14.85 9.39 -15.37
N LYS A 162 -15.08 10.51 -16.05
CA LYS A 162 -14.02 11.36 -16.60
C LYS A 162 -13.38 12.17 -15.48
N ILE A 163 -12.05 12.17 -15.43
CA ILE A 163 -11.25 12.90 -14.45
C ILE A 163 -10.59 14.08 -15.14
N ILE A 164 -10.62 15.24 -14.47
CA ILE A 164 -9.89 16.45 -14.84
C ILE A 164 -9.11 16.89 -13.62
N GLY A 165 -7.82 17.16 -13.78
CA GLY A 165 -6.94 17.56 -12.69
C GLY A 165 -6.07 18.76 -13.05
N ILE A 166 -5.91 19.66 -12.08
CA ILE A 166 -4.98 20.81 -12.14
C ILE A 166 -4.21 20.84 -10.82
N ASP A 167 -2.90 20.99 -10.89
CA ASP A 167 -2.03 21.15 -9.73
C ASP A 167 -1.03 22.26 -9.97
N SER A 168 -0.84 23.11 -8.98
CA SER A 168 0.06 24.26 -9.03
C SER A 168 0.84 24.34 -7.72
N GLU A 169 2.15 24.49 -7.82
CA GLU A 169 3.06 24.69 -6.70
C GLU A 169 3.96 25.91 -6.96
N ILE A 170 4.05 26.78 -5.98
CA ILE A 170 4.84 28.01 -6.03
C ILE A 170 5.85 28.01 -4.88
N LEU A 171 7.12 28.10 -5.20
CA LEU A 171 8.22 28.22 -4.26
C LEU A 171 8.47 29.70 -3.97
N PHE A 172 8.01 30.20 -2.83
CA PHE A 172 8.21 31.59 -2.43
C PHE A 172 9.63 31.86 -1.92
N THR A 173 10.18 30.91 -1.18
CA THR A 173 11.56 30.93 -0.70
C THR A 173 12.15 29.53 -0.80
N LYS A 174 13.45 29.36 -0.57
CA LYS A 174 14.10 28.05 -0.55
C LYS A 174 13.43 27.04 0.40
N ASN A 175 12.72 27.54 1.40
CA ASN A 175 12.17 26.77 2.48
C ASN A 175 10.63 26.72 2.50
N PHE A 176 9.97 27.64 1.78
CA PHE A 176 8.52 27.79 1.86
C PHE A 176 7.86 27.66 0.49
N GLN A 177 6.94 26.71 0.39
CA GLN A 177 6.16 26.39 -0.81
C GLN A 177 4.67 26.44 -0.49
N PHE A 178 3.89 26.90 -1.46
CA PHE A 178 2.44 26.88 -1.44
C PHE A 178 1.92 26.09 -2.63
N GLY A 179 0.90 25.24 -2.41
CA GLY A 179 0.28 24.45 -3.46
C GLY A 179 -1.24 24.58 -3.50
N LEU A 180 -1.79 24.56 -4.70
CA LEU A 180 -3.22 24.47 -4.95
C LEU A 180 -3.50 23.37 -5.95
N SER A 181 -4.49 22.53 -5.66
CA SER A 181 -4.93 21.50 -6.59
C SER A 181 -6.45 21.51 -6.74
N TYR A 182 -6.89 21.09 -7.91
CA TYR A 182 -8.27 20.83 -8.24
C TYR A 182 -8.40 19.47 -8.95
N VAL A 183 -9.36 18.67 -8.53
CA VAL A 183 -9.72 17.43 -9.22
C VAL A 183 -11.24 17.38 -9.37
N GLY A 184 -11.72 17.26 -10.59
CA GLY A 184 -13.12 17.08 -10.94
C GLY A 184 -13.36 15.69 -11.51
N ARG A 185 -14.44 15.03 -11.09
CA ARG A 185 -14.97 13.82 -11.71
C ARG A 185 -16.32 14.12 -12.32
N LEU A 186 -16.49 13.81 -13.60
CA LEU A 186 -17.76 13.83 -14.31
C LEU A 186 -18.19 12.38 -14.59
N GLU A 187 -19.27 11.95 -13.97
CA GLU A 187 -19.86 10.63 -14.16
C GLU A 187 -21.36 10.79 -14.41
N ASN A 188 -21.83 10.31 -15.56
CA ASN A 188 -23.24 10.46 -15.93
C ASN A 188 -24.11 9.59 -15.00
N ILE A 189 -24.97 10.23 -14.23
CA ILE A 189 -25.86 9.60 -13.25
C ILE A 189 -27.25 10.19 -13.39
N THR A 190 -28.24 9.42 -12.92
CA THR A 190 -29.66 9.80 -12.98
C THR A 190 -30.17 10.50 -11.72
N TYR A 191 -29.29 10.85 -10.78
CA TYR A 191 -29.65 11.40 -9.47
C TYR A 191 -29.60 12.93 -9.45
N ASP A 192 -30.45 13.55 -8.61
CA ASP A 192 -30.62 15.01 -8.54
C ASP A 192 -29.42 15.77 -7.96
N PHE A 193 -28.46 15.11 -7.30
CA PHE A 193 -27.29 15.77 -6.72
C PHE A 193 -26.16 16.08 -7.72
N GLY A 194 -26.36 15.73 -8.98
CA GLY A 194 -25.50 16.12 -10.11
C GLY A 194 -24.37 15.14 -10.43
N ASP A 195 -23.98 15.20 -11.70
CA ASP A 195 -22.96 14.32 -12.29
C ASP A 195 -21.54 14.69 -11.87
N PHE A 196 -21.34 15.91 -11.35
CA PHE A 196 -20.03 16.51 -11.16
C PHE A 196 -19.66 16.62 -9.68
N THR A 197 -18.55 15.97 -9.29
CA THR A 197 -17.98 16.07 -7.95
C THR A 197 -16.61 16.71 -8.00
N ASN A 198 -16.40 17.73 -7.18
CA ASN A 198 -15.21 18.56 -7.14
C ASN A 198 -14.43 18.36 -5.84
N LEU A 199 -13.12 18.26 -5.95
CA LEU A 199 -12.19 18.36 -4.85
C LEU A 199 -11.23 19.54 -5.06
N PHE A 200 -11.01 20.31 -3.99
CA PHE A 200 -10.02 21.39 -3.95
C PHE A 200 -9.04 21.11 -2.82
N SER A 201 -7.75 21.29 -3.06
CA SER A 201 -6.70 21.19 -2.05
C SER A 201 -5.91 22.49 -1.97
N SER A 202 -5.53 22.87 -0.74
CA SER A 202 -4.53 23.91 -0.46
C SER A 202 -3.45 23.33 0.44
N ARG A 203 -2.17 23.62 0.12
CA ARG A 203 -1.00 23.10 0.82
C ARG A 203 -0.06 24.21 1.25
N LEU A 204 0.52 24.04 2.42
CA LEU A 204 1.60 24.86 2.96
C LEU A 204 2.75 23.95 3.37
N ASP A 205 3.90 24.13 2.79
CA ASP A 205 5.08 23.32 3.05
C ASP A 205 6.23 24.22 3.48
N TYR A 206 6.80 23.93 4.63
CA TYR A 206 8.02 24.54 5.13
C TYR A 206 9.07 23.48 5.39
N ASN A 207 10.23 23.60 4.76
CA ASN A 207 11.32 22.66 4.88
C ASN A 207 12.63 23.40 5.16
N SER A 208 13.33 22.98 6.24
CA SER A 208 14.68 23.43 6.56
C SER A 208 15.57 22.23 6.88
N ASP A 209 16.85 22.44 7.14
CA ASP A 209 17.82 21.37 7.40
C ASP A 209 17.48 20.50 8.62
N SER A 210 16.75 21.04 9.59
CA SER A 210 16.46 20.36 10.86
C SER A 210 14.99 20.29 11.24
N PHE A 211 14.12 20.92 10.45
CA PHE A 211 12.69 20.97 10.73
C PHE A 211 11.90 21.03 9.43
N TYR A 212 10.77 20.29 9.37
CA TYR A 212 9.77 20.47 8.33
C TYR A 212 8.36 20.54 8.92
N MET A 213 7.45 21.18 8.21
CA MET A 213 6.03 21.21 8.49
C MET A 213 5.26 21.25 7.18
N ASN A 214 4.34 20.32 6.99
CA ASN A 214 3.48 20.23 5.82
C ASN A 214 2.03 20.19 6.30
N TYR A 215 1.20 21.07 5.78
CA TYR A 215 -0.24 21.08 6.04
C TYR A 215 -1.01 21.04 4.74
N GLU A 216 -1.96 20.14 4.62
CA GLU A 216 -2.88 20.03 3.50
C GLU A 216 -4.33 20.01 3.98
N TYR A 217 -5.14 20.88 3.39
CA TYR A 217 -6.59 20.91 3.54
C TYR A 217 -7.26 20.55 2.22
N ILE A 218 -8.26 19.67 2.27
CA ILE A 218 -9.06 19.27 1.11
C ILE A 218 -10.54 19.47 1.42
N SER A 219 -11.26 20.04 0.46
CA SER A 219 -12.71 20.13 0.46
C SER A 219 -13.29 19.35 -0.71
N LYS A 220 -14.24 18.46 -0.45
CA LYS A 220 -15.01 17.70 -1.44
C LYS A 220 -16.44 18.25 -1.49
N SER A 221 -16.95 18.54 -2.68
CA SER A 221 -18.34 18.93 -2.89
C SER A 221 -19.30 17.80 -2.45
N LYS A 222 -20.57 18.12 -2.31
CA LYS A 222 -21.60 17.10 -2.02
C LYS A 222 -21.57 15.99 -3.04
N ASP A 223 -21.67 14.76 -2.57
CA ASP A 223 -21.73 13.53 -3.37
C ASP A 223 -22.62 12.51 -2.66
N GLY A 224 -23.28 11.64 -3.40
CA GLY A 224 -24.04 10.53 -2.83
C GLY A 224 -23.13 9.55 -2.09
N ILE A 225 -23.54 9.14 -0.90
CA ILE A 225 -22.79 8.14 -0.12
C ILE A 225 -22.88 6.79 -0.83
N VAL A 226 -21.73 6.15 -1.03
CA VAL A 226 -21.62 4.82 -1.62
C VAL A 226 -21.62 3.79 -0.51
N GLN A 227 -22.58 2.85 -0.56
CA GLN A 227 -22.68 1.71 0.35
C GLN A 227 -22.91 0.44 -0.45
N PHE A 228 -22.09 -0.60 -0.24
CA PHE A 228 -22.15 -1.88 -0.99
C PHE A 228 -22.19 -1.71 -2.52
N GLY A 229 -21.43 -0.77 -3.07
CA GLY A 229 -21.42 -0.50 -4.52
C GLY A 229 -22.68 0.21 -5.06
N ASN A 230 -23.56 0.65 -4.18
CA ASN A 230 -24.74 1.44 -4.55
C ASN A 230 -24.63 2.87 -4.03
N VAL A 231 -24.98 3.83 -4.87
CA VAL A 231 -25.03 5.25 -4.52
C VAL A 231 -26.38 5.58 -3.93
N SER A 232 -26.40 6.25 -2.79
CA SER A 232 -27.64 6.70 -2.16
C SER A 232 -28.13 8.03 -2.79
N GLU A 233 -29.38 8.11 -3.19
CA GLU A 233 -30.03 9.35 -3.65
C GLU A 233 -30.30 10.33 -2.50
N ASN A 234 -30.66 9.81 -1.33
CA ASN A 234 -31.12 10.61 -0.21
C ASN A 234 -30.02 10.92 0.81
N PHE A 235 -28.92 10.17 0.76
CA PHE A 235 -27.79 10.37 1.67
C PHE A 235 -26.63 11.04 0.94
N VAL A 236 -26.68 12.36 0.85
CA VAL A 236 -25.74 13.19 0.09
C VAL A 236 -24.97 14.10 1.05
N LYS A 237 -23.63 13.99 1.07
CA LYS A 237 -22.78 14.73 1.99
C LYS A 237 -21.52 15.28 1.31
N PRO A 238 -21.06 16.47 1.75
CA PRO A 238 -19.70 16.93 1.40
C PRO A 238 -18.66 16.10 2.16
N GLY A 239 -17.39 16.30 1.83
CA GLY A 239 -16.27 15.71 2.55
C GLY A 239 -15.17 16.72 2.82
N SER A 240 -14.29 16.39 3.75
CA SER A 240 -13.11 17.19 4.06
C SER A 240 -11.94 16.33 4.56
N ALA A 241 -10.72 16.78 4.27
CA ALA A 241 -9.52 16.20 4.85
C ALA A 241 -8.59 17.29 5.40
N HIS A 242 -7.99 17.00 6.54
CA HIS A 242 -6.91 17.79 7.13
C HIS A 242 -5.74 16.86 7.43
N SER A 243 -4.57 17.18 6.92
CA SER A 243 -3.33 16.45 7.19
C SER A 243 -2.25 17.44 7.61
N LEU A 244 -1.68 17.21 8.79
CA LEU A 244 -0.56 17.98 9.32
C LEU A 244 0.59 17.01 9.62
N ASN A 245 1.73 17.26 8.99
CA ASN A 245 2.95 16.51 9.25
C ASN A 245 4.02 17.48 9.69
N PHE A 246 4.74 17.17 10.76
CA PHE A 246 5.93 17.92 11.12
C PHE A 246 7.02 17.01 11.66
N GLY A 247 8.26 17.40 11.45
CA GLY A 247 9.40 16.64 11.93
C GLY A 247 10.57 17.51 12.35
N ILE A 248 11.34 16.96 13.30
CA ILE A 248 12.57 17.58 13.82
C ILE A 248 13.69 16.55 13.71
N TYR A 249 14.80 16.96 13.07
CA TYR A 249 15.96 16.11 12.88
C TYR A 249 17.24 16.77 13.39
N LYS A 250 18.01 15.99 14.16
CA LYS A 250 19.36 16.32 14.59
C LYS A 250 20.22 15.07 14.51
N SER A 251 21.53 15.23 14.52
CA SER A 251 22.44 14.08 14.52
C SER A 251 22.09 13.06 15.63
N GLY A 252 21.64 11.87 15.23
CA GLY A 252 21.23 10.80 16.12
C GLY A 252 19.83 10.91 16.74
N PHE A 253 19.03 11.91 16.36
CA PHE A 253 17.67 12.11 16.84
C PHE A 253 16.75 12.48 15.69
N GLY A 254 15.54 11.93 15.68
CA GLY A 254 14.45 12.34 14.81
C GLY A 254 13.11 12.12 15.47
N LEU A 255 12.22 13.06 15.23
CA LEU A 255 10.83 13.04 15.65
C LEU A 255 9.98 13.41 14.44
N ASP A 256 9.02 12.56 14.10
CA ASP A 256 7.97 12.78 13.10
C ASP A 256 6.61 12.69 13.78
N VAL A 257 5.73 13.62 13.48
CA VAL A 257 4.35 13.63 13.96
C VAL A 257 3.43 13.88 12.79
N THR A 258 2.44 13.01 12.64
CA THR A 258 1.36 13.14 11.66
C THR A 258 0.04 13.22 12.40
N PHE A 259 -0.76 14.22 12.12
CA PHE A 259 -2.17 14.31 12.48
C PHE A 259 -3.00 14.25 11.19
N ARG A 260 -4.09 13.48 11.20
CA ARG A 260 -5.02 13.42 10.07
C ARG A 260 -6.47 13.33 10.56
N ARG A 261 -7.36 14.10 9.90
CA ARG A 261 -8.80 13.97 9.97
C ARG A 261 -9.35 13.79 8.57
N LEU A 262 -10.12 12.75 8.35
CA LEU A 262 -10.82 12.46 7.10
C LEU A 262 -12.32 12.37 7.41
N GLU A 263 -13.13 13.07 6.66
CA GLU A 263 -14.59 12.99 6.71
C GLU A 263 -15.12 12.78 5.30
N ASN A 264 -15.79 11.65 5.07
CA ASN A 264 -16.39 11.30 3.77
C ASN A 264 -15.44 11.50 2.58
N MET A 265 -14.22 10.96 2.67
CA MET A 265 -13.18 11.14 1.66
C MET A 265 -13.15 10.05 0.59
N GLY A 266 -14.12 9.13 0.55
CA GLY A 266 -14.26 8.22 -0.58
C GLY A 266 -14.46 9.00 -1.88
N TYR A 267 -13.61 8.76 -2.88
CA TYR A 267 -13.65 9.42 -4.19
C TYR A 267 -13.26 8.43 -5.28
N PHE A 268 -14.26 7.96 -6.03
CA PHE A 268 -14.13 6.86 -6.97
C PHE A 268 -14.46 7.33 -8.39
N SER A 269 -13.76 6.80 -9.38
CA SER A 269 -14.01 7.05 -10.80
C SER A 269 -15.22 6.26 -11.33
N ASP A 270 -15.63 5.22 -10.60
CA ASP A 270 -16.85 4.45 -10.81
C ASP A 270 -17.52 4.21 -9.45
N ARG A 271 -18.64 4.88 -9.19
CA ARG A 271 -19.38 4.79 -7.93
C ARG A 271 -20.23 3.53 -7.79
N PHE A 272 -20.52 2.88 -8.91
CA PHE A 272 -21.39 1.68 -9.00
C PHE A 272 -20.59 0.39 -9.11
N GLU A 273 -19.40 0.31 -8.51
CA GLU A 273 -18.61 -0.91 -8.52
C GLU A 273 -19.33 -2.06 -7.82
N ALA A 274 -19.82 -3.01 -8.61
CA ALA A 274 -20.75 -4.04 -8.18
C ALA A 274 -20.22 -5.00 -7.08
N ASN A 275 -18.91 -5.10 -6.92
CA ASN A 275 -18.29 -6.02 -5.95
C ASN A 275 -17.69 -5.31 -4.74
N GLY A 276 -17.84 -3.96 -4.65
CA GLY A 276 -17.23 -3.17 -3.59
C GLY A 276 -15.70 -3.14 -3.62
N ASP A 277 -15.07 -3.57 -4.71
CA ASP A 277 -13.61 -3.50 -4.89
C ASP A 277 -13.21 -2.10 -5.41
N PHE A 278 -13.34 -1.12 -4.52
CA PHE A 278 -13.06 0.28 -4.83
C PHE A 278 -11.56 0.61 -4.96
N LEU A 279 -10.66 -0.33 -4.69
CA LEU A 279 -9.23 -0.09 -4.77
C LEU A 279 -8.78 0.27 -6.18
N GLU A 280 -9.35 -0.38 -7.21
CA GLU A 280 -9.04 -0.11 -8.61
C GLU A 280 -9.65 1.20 -9.12
N THR A 281 -10.74 1.67 -8.53
CA THR A 281 -11.48 2.88 -8.95
C THR A 281 -11.24 4.09 -8.06
N SER A 282 -10.45 3.96 -6.99
CA SER A 282 -10.10 5.07 -6.12
C SER A 282 -9.23 6.09 -6.85
N ILE A 283 -9.69 7.36 -6.90
CA ILE A 283 -8.96 8.47 -7.50
C ILE A 283 -7.90 9.01 -6.52
N ASN A 284 -8.24 9.05 -5.24
CA ASN A 284 -7.39 9.52 -4.17
C ASN A 284 -6.71 8.35 -3.42
N TYR A 285 -5.67 8.67 -2.65
CA TYR A 285 -4.88 7.70 -1.91
C TYR A 285 -4.99 7.97 -0.41
N LEU A 286 -5.62 7.05 0.32
CA LEU A 286 -5.96 7.19 1.73
C LEU A 286 -5.36 6.03 2.54
N PRO A 287 -4.02 5.94 2.67
CA PRO A 287 -3.39 4.82 3.35
C PRO A 287 -3.62 4.87 4.86
N ALA A 288 -3.61 3.72 5.52
CA ALA A 288 -3.49 3.66 6.97
C ALA A 288 -2.14 4.25 7.42
N LEU A 289 -2.18 5.15 8.39
CA LEU A 289 -0.99 5.75 8.97
C LEU A 289 -0.67 5.02 10.28
N THR A 290 0.03 3.90 10.16
CA THR A 290 0.51 3.07 11.27
C THR A 290 1.89 2.55 10.97
N LYS A 291 2.66 2.22 11.99
CA LYS A 291 3.95 1.57 11.79
C LYS A 291 3.75 0.16 11.24
N GLN A 292 4.34 -0.11 10.09
CA GLN A 292 4.42 -1.47 9.57
C GLN A 292 5.73 -2.11 10.01
N HIS A 293 5.65 -3.28 10.60
CA HIS A 293 6.79 -4.08 11.04
C HIS A 293 6.92 -5.31 10.14
N ASP A 294 8.14 -5.65 9.72
CA ASP A 294 8.42 -6.76 8.78
C ASP A 294 8.45 -8.14 9.46
N TYR A 295 7.49 -8.40 10.37
CA TYR A 295 7.41 -9.68 11.07
C TYR A 295 6.04 -10.32 10.89
N LEU A 296 6.00 -11.65 10.81
CA LEU A 296 4.77 -12.38 10.47
C LEU A 296 3.65 -12.14 11.47
N LEU A 297 3.94 -12.11 12.77
CA LEU A 297 2.91 -11.91 13.79
C LEU A 297 2.50 -10.44 13.93
N SER A 298 3.34 -9.48 13.50
CA SER A 298 2.95 -8.07 13.46
C SER A 298 1.91 -7.76 12.37
N ASN A 299 1.80 -8.65 11.38
CA ASN A 299 0.82 -8.56 10.28
C ASN A 299 -0.52 -9.26 10.59
N ILE A 300 -0.77 -9.59 11.86
CA ILE A 300 -2.08 -10.03 12.34
C ILE A 300 -2.82 -8.83 12.90
N ASN A 301 -4.10 -8.63 12.49
CA ASN A 301 -4.93 -7.49 12.89
C ASN A 301 -4.30 -6.12 12.55
N VAL A 302 -3.93 -5.96 11.29
CA VAL A 302 -3.43 -4.68 10.75
C VAL A 302 -4.57 -3.71 10.52
N TYR A 303 -4.32 -2.41 10.76
CA TYR A 303 -5.32 -1.37 10.59
C TYR A 303 -5.45 -0.98 9.11
N GLU A 304 -6.67 -0.89 8.67
CA GLU A 304 -7.07 -0.28 7.40
C GLU A 304 -7.74 1.08 7.69
N ALA A 305 -7.33 2.12 6.95
CA ALA A 305 -7.91 3.45 7.11
C ALA A 305 -9.42 3.45 6.90
N GLN A 306 -10.14 4.26 7.66
CA GLN A 306 -11.60 4.36 7.65
C GLN A 306 -12.08 5.73 7.14
N PRO A 307 -11.79 6.10 5.86
CA PRO A 307 -12.12 7.43 5.35
C PRO A 307 -13.57 7.59 4.86
N TYR A 308 -14.34 6.50 4.91
CA TYR A 308 -15.66 6.42 4.29
C TYR A 308 -16.79 6.59 5.31
N VAL A 309 -17.95 7.01 4.80
CA VAL A 309 -19.20 6.97 5.54
C VAL A 309 -19.80 5.58 5.41
N SER A 310 -20.24 4.99 6.53
CA SER A 310 -21.01 3.75 6.55
C SER A 310 -22.13 3.85 7.58
N PHE A 311 -23.37 3.63 7.12
CA PHE A 311 -24.60 3.61 7.92
C PHE A 311 -25.37 2.30 7.66
N GLN A 312 -24.65 1.20 7.56
CA GLN A 312 -25.23 -0.12 7.28
C GLN A 312 -25.93 -0.73 8.51
N ASP A 313 -25.44 -0.38 9.69
CA ASP A 313 -25.99 -0.81 10.98
C ASP A 313 -26.05 0.39 11.93
N PRO A 314 -27.17 0.59 12.69
CA PRO A 314 -27.28 1.67 13.66
C PRO A 314 -26.18 1.70 14.73
N LYS A 315 -25.55 0.55 15.01
CA LYS A 315 -24.46 0.41 15.98
C LYS A 315 -23.07 0.58 15.38
N LEU A 316 -22.97 0.72 14.05
CA LEU A 316 -21.71 0.76 13.31
C LEU A 316 -21.59 2.00 12.41
N MET A 317 -22.30 3.08 12.78
CA MET A 317 -22.26 4.33 12.02
C MET A 317 -20.85 4.93 12.05
N LYS A 318 -20.33 5.22 10.86
CA LYS A 318 -19.00 5.83 10.64
C LYS A 318 -19.12 7.00 9.67
N ALA A 319 -18.35 8.07 9.90
CA ALA A 319 -18.29 9.21 8.98
C ALA A 319 -16.86 9.51 8.49
N GLY A 320 -15.89 8.74 8.93
CA GLY A 320 -14.48 8.92 8.61
C GLY A 320 -13.57 8.55 9.77
N GLU A 321 -12.39 9.13 9.84
CA GLU A 321 -11.41 8.90 10.90
C GLU A 321 -10.71 10.17 11.34
N ILE A 322 -10.28 10.20 12.61
CA ILE A 322 -9.40 11.22 13.18
C ILE A 322 -8.34 10.55 14.04
N GLY A 323 -7.11 11.01 13.95
CA GLY A 323 -6.04 10.45 14.77
C GLY A 323 -4.67 11.01 14.45
N PHE A 324 -3.67 10.35 15.02
CA PHE A 324 -2.28 10.76 14.86
C PHE A 324 -1.34 9.57 14.91
N GLN A 325 -0.14 9.78 14.37
CA GLN A 325 1.02 8.91 14.50
C GLN A 325 2.22 9.73 14.93
N ILE A 326 3.04 9.16 15.83
CA ILE A 326 4.31 9.73 16.28
C ILE A 326 5.40 8.68 16.09
N ASP A 327 6.46 9.04 15.40
CA ASP A 327 7.69 8.26 15.27
C ASP A 327 8.85 9.03 15.90
N LEU A 328 9.53 8.41 16.85
CA LEU A 328 10.70 8.95 17.50
C LEU A 328 11.84 7.95 17.42
N TYR A 329 13.01 8.40 16.99
CA TYR A 329 14.20 7.58 17.07
C TYR A 329 15.36 8.34 17.71
N TYR A 330 16.18 7.58 18.45
CA TYR A 330 17.39 8.08 19.07
C TYR A 330 18.53 7.09 18.91
N THR A 331 19.69 7.57 18.51
CA THR A 331 20.91 6.75 18.40
C THR A 331 21.90 7.14 19.50
N PHE A 332 22.06 6.26 20.49
CA PHE A 332 23.08 6.42 21.52
C PHE A 332 24.48 6.38 20.90
N LYS A 333 25.31 7.35 21.27
CA LYS A 333 26.66 7.48 20.74
C LYS A 333 27.53 6.26 21.04
N LYS A 334 28.42 5.94 20.10
CA LYS A 334 29.43 4.88 20.29
C LYS A 334 30.29 5.17 21.50
N ASN A 335 30.82 4.13 22.14
CA ASN A 335 31.70 4.16 23.33
C ASN A 335 31.04 4.83 24.55
N THR A 336 29.72 4.75 24.68
CA THR A 336 28.94 5.11 25.88
C THR A 336 28.34 3.84 26.50
N THR A 337 27.90 3.91 27.76
CA THR A 337 27.31 2.78 28.49
C THR A 337 26.12 2.17 27.74
N LEU A 338 25.20 2.98 27.25
CA LEU A 338 24.03 2.52 26.48
C LEU A 338 24.35 2.27 25.00
N GLY A 339 25.23 3.07 24.39
CA GLY A 339 25.60 2.92 22.99
C GLY A 339 26.51 1.74 22.71
N GLY A 340 27.37 1.36 23.65
CA GLY A 340 28.39 0.33 23.44
C GLY A 340 29.38 0.69 22.33
N LYS A 341 30.13 -0.28 21.82
CA LYS A 341 31.18 -0.05 20.80
C LYS A 341 30.65 0.47 19.48
N TYR A 342 29.42 0.12 19.07
CA TYR A 342 28.90 0.41 17.72
C TYR A 342 27.75 1.41 17.69
N GLY A 343 27.23 1.82 18.86
CA GLY A 343 25.99 2.57 18.99
C GLY A 343 24.80 1.64 19.19
N THR A 344 23.73 2.17 19.79
CA THR A 344 22.44 1.49 19.95
C THR A 344 21.36 2.42 19.42
N LYS A 345 20.48 1.94 18.55
CA LYS A 345 19.32 2.67 18.05
C LYS A 345 18.09 2.28 18.85
N LEU A 346 17.40 3.25 19.39
CA LEU A 346 16.07 3.14 20.01
C LEU A 346 15.05 3.81 19.09
N SER A 347 13.94 3.14 18.80
CA SER A 347 12.81 3.73 18.11
C SER A 347 11.55 3.53 18.95
N PHE A 348 10.72 4.54 19.02
CA PHE A 348 9.40 4.51 19.62
C PHE A 348 8.39 4.98 18.58
N ASN A 349 7.29 4.26 18.44
CA ASN A 349 6.16 4.66 17.61
C ASN A 349 4.87 4.58 18.42
N THR A 350 3.97 5.51 18.18
CA THR A 350 2.57 5.40 18.63
C THR A 350 1.63 5.92 17.56
N SER A 351 0.52 5.22 17.36
CA SER A 351 -0.57 5.64 16.48
C SER A 351 -1.92 5.39 17.15
N ILE A 352 -2.86 6.32 16.97
CA ILE A 352 -4.23 6.23 17.52
C ILE A 352 -5.19 6.75 16.46
N TRP A 353 -6.22 5.95 16.13
CA TRP A 353 -7.24 6.24 15.12
C TRP A 353 -8.62 5.99 15.69
N ASN A 354 -9.53 6.94 15.50
CA ASN A 354 -10.87 6.95 16.04
C ASN A 354 -11.89 7.32 14.96
N ASN A 355 -13.14 6.90 15.14
CA ASN A 355 -14.28 7.45 14.40
C ASN A 355 -14.42 8.95 14.69
N LEU A 356 -15.06 9.66 13.79
CA LEU A 356 -15.57 11.00 14.09
C LEU A 356 -16.75 10.89 15.05
N THR A 357 -16.90 11.86 15.95
CA THR A 357 -18.09 11.98 16.80
C THR A 357 -18.95 13.15 16.34
N GLY A 358 -20.20 13.21 16.81
CA GLY A 358 -21.18 14.23 16.46
C GLY A 358 -22.61 13.71 16.59
N ASP A 359 -23.53 14.35 15.90
CA ASP A 359 -24.93 13.93 15.84
C ASP A 359 -25.12 12.98 14.65
N PHE A 360 -25.45 11.72 14.93
CA PHE A 360 -25.65 10.67 13.93
C PHE A 360 -27.09 10.17 14.00
N SER A 361 -27.85 10.26 12.91
CA SER A 361 -29.22 9.75 12.79
C SER A 361 -29.29 8.67 11.72
N TYR A 362 -29.48 7.43 12.13
CA TYR A 362 -29.64 6.29 11.23
C TYR A 362 -30.95 6.35 10.43
N SER A 363 -32.06 6.71 11.11
CA SER A 363 -33.39 6.81 10.49
C SER A 363 -33.45 7.85 9.39
N ASP A 364 -32.78 8.99 9.60
CA ASP A 364 -32.83 10.11 8.66
C ASP A 364 -31.68 10.07 7.65
N GLN A 365 -30.80 9.03 7.71
CA GLN A 365 -29.60 8.91 6.89
C GLN A 365 -28.83 10.25 6.87
N ASN A 366 -28.49 10.73 8.08
CA ASN A 366 -27.88 12.04 8.25
C ASN A 366 -26.85 12.04 9.37
N TYR A 367 -25.84 12.92 9.28
CA TYR A 367 -24.89 13.18 10.35
C TYR A 367 -24.33 14.61 10.29
N SER A 368 -23.82 15.06 11.43
CA SER A 368 -23.01 16.26 11.58
C SER A 368 -21.82 15.91 12.47
N ALA A 369 -20.61 15.88 11.91
CA ALA A 369 -19.42 15.49 12.64
C ALA A 369 -18.74 16.69 13.31
N SER A 370 -18.34 16.54 14.57
CA SER A 370 -17.49 17.49 15.30
C SER A 370 -16.10 17.56 14.70
N PHE A 371 -15.44 18.73 14.81
CA PHE A 371 -14.15 18.92 14.15
C PHE A 371 -12.98 18.26 14.89
N PHE A 372 -12.88 18.43 16.22
CA PHE A 372 -11.75 17.96 17.04
C PHE A 372 -12.07 16.82 17.99
N ASP A 373 -13.31 16.40 18.09
CA ASP A 373 -13.68 15.37 19.03
C ASP A 373 -13.37 13.97 18.49
N PHE A 374 -12.88 13.12 19.37
CA PHE A 374 -12.53 11.73 19.06
C PHE A 374 -13.69 10.83 19.46
N GLY A 375 -14.26 10.14 18.50
CA GLY A 375 -15.29 9.14 18.73
C GLY A 375 -14.73 7.79 19.18
N GLU A 376 -15.46 6.71 18.94
CA GLU A 376 -15.05 5.37 19.35
C GLU A 376 -13.74 4.97 18.62
N LYS A 377 -12.82 4.39 19.40
CA LYS A 377 -11.49 4.02 18.90
C LYS A 377 -11.55 2.84 17.94
N TYR A 378 -10.97 3.02 16.76
CA TYR A 378 -10.74 1.98 15.77
C TYR A 378 -9.49 1.17 16.09
N PHE A 379 -8.39 1.88 16.35
CA PHE A 379 -7.07 1.29 16.47
C PHE A 379 -6.15 2.12 17.36
N SER A 380 -5.29 1.44 18.10
CA SER A 380 -4.11 2.09 18.65
C SER A 380 -2.96 1.10 18.74
N GLU A 381 -1.76 1.59 18.47
CA GLU A 381 -0.52 0.82 18.60
C GLU A 381 0.56 1.65 19.27
N GLN A 382 1.32 1.04 20.15
CA GLN A 382 2.57 1.57 20.68
C GLN A 382 3.65 0.52 20.45
N SER A 383 4.78 0.92 19.92
CA SER A 383 5.91 0.02 19.72
C SER A 383 7.23 0.63 20.18
N ILE A 384 8.09 -0.24 20.72
CA ILE A 384 9.47 0.09 21.09
C ILE A 384 10.38 -0.90 20.37
N GLU A 385 11.36 -0.36 19.65
CA GLU A 385 12.38 -1.15 18.97
C GLU A 385 13.77 -0.76 19.44
N VAL A 386 14.57 -1.75 19.86
CA VAL A 386 15.97 -1.59 20.23
C VAL A 386 16.81 -2.38 19.24
N SER A 387 17.61 -1.70 18.43
CA SER A 387 18.54 -2.32 17.48
C SER A 387 19.98 -2.08 17.93
N LYS A 388 20.75 -3.17 18.10
CA LYS A 388 22.13 -3.11 18.60
C LYS A 388 23.07 -4.02 17.83
N LYS A 389 24.16 -3.43 17.37
CA LYS A 389 25.30 -4.16 16.86
C LYS A 389 26.26 -4.47 18.02
N VAL A 390 26.40 -5.75 18.36
CA VAL A 390 27.23 -6.20 19.50
C VAL A 390 28.69 -6.39 19.06
N SER A 391 28.87 -6.97 17.86
CA SER A 391 30.21 -7.22 17.29
C SER A 391 30.20 -6.94 15.78
N LYS A 392 31.36 -7.14 15.11
CA LYS A 392 31.40 -7.08 13.64
C LYS A 392 30.49 -8.12 12.99
N ASN A 393 30.26 -9.23 13.68
CA ASN A 393 29.58 -10.42 13.15
C ASN A 393 28.20 -10.67 13.75
N TYR A 394 27.78 -9.89 14.77
CA TYR A 394 26.50 -10.11 15.44
C TYR A 394 25.76 -8.82 15.73
N ASN A 395 24.50 -8.79 15.34
CA ASN A 395 23.53 -7.77 15.71
C ASN A 395 22.18 -8.41 16.08
N TYR A 396 21.46 -7.73 16.95
CA TYR A 396 20.09 -8.10 17.30
C TYR A 396 19.15 -6.91 17.26
N LEU A 397 17.87 -7.22 17.15
CA LEU A 397 16.76 -6.29 17.29
C LEU A 397 15.74 -6.91 18.26
N LEU A 398 15.29 -6.10 19.22
CA LEU A 398 14.15 -6.40 20.08
C LEU A 398 13.02 -5.45 19.73
N LEU A 399 11.83 -5.99 19.42
CA LEU A 399 10.61 -5.24 19.17
C LEU A 399 9.54 -5.67 20.17
N LEU A 400 8.92 -4.68 20.79
CA LEU A 400 7.75 -4.82 21.66
C LEU A 400 6.62 -3.99 21.07
N VAL A 401 5.45 -4.59 20.89
CA VAL A 401 4.25 -3.91 20.36
C VAL A 401 3.08 -4.16 21.31
N ASN A 402 2.35 -3.10 21.63
CA ASN A 402 1.06 -3.17 22.31
C ASN A 402 0.00 -2.61 21.36
N ARG A 403 -1.02 -3.40 21.04
CA ARG A 403 -2.03 -3.07 20.02
C ARG A 403 -3.44 -3.28 20.53
N TYR A 404 -4.30 -2.31 20.26
CA TYR A 404 -5.75 -2.40 20.31
C TYR A 404 -6.32 -2.35 18.90
N TYR A 405 -7.26 -3.22 18.58
CA TYR A 405 -7.93 -3.28 17.28
C TYR A 405 -9.43 -3.53 17.48
N ASN A 406 -10.26 -2.63 17.00
CA ASN A 406 -11.72 -2.74 17.07
C ASN A 406 -12.25 -3.41 15.81
N LYS A 407 -12.29 -4.74 15.86
CA LYS A 407 -12.76 -5.56 14.74
C LYS A 407 -14.21 -5.26 14.36
N ARG A 408 -15.02 -4.89 15.34
CA ARG A 408 -16.43 -4.54 15.14
C ARG A 408 -16.58 -3.33 14.22
N LEU A 409 -15.83 -2.26 14.47
CA LEU A 409 -15.93 -1.03 13.68
C LEU A 409 -15.12 -1.07 12.38
N VAL A 410 -13.97 -1.75 12.35
CA VAL A 410 -13.09 -1.75 11.18
C VAL A 410 -13.53 -2.81 10.16
N GLU A 411 -13.85 -4.03 10.60
CA GLU A 411 -14.20 -5.16 9.72
C GLU A 411 -15.71 -5.49 9.73
N GLU A 412 -16.54 -4.71 10.45
CA GLU A 412 -17.98 -4.99 10.65
C GLU A 412 -18.24 -6.43 11.18
N SER A 413 -17.32 -6.92 11.99
CA SER A 413 -17.30 -8.26 12.59
C SER A 413 -17.50 -8.17 14.10
N THR A 414 -17.25 -9.23 14.85
CA THR A 414 -17.40 -9.24 16.30
C THR A 414 -16.07 -9.11 17.02
N GLY A 415 -16.04 -8.32 18.10
CA GLY A 415 -14.95 -8.27 19.07
C GLY A 415 -14.06 -7.02 19.00
N GLN A 416 -13.33 -6.88 20.10
CA GLN A 416 -12.25 -5.92 20.29
C GLN A 416 -11.02 -6.70 20.71
N ILE A 417 -9.90 -6.46 20.07
CA ILE A 417 -8.68 -7.23 20.22
C ILE A 417 -7.65 -6.39 20.97
N ASN A 418 -7.10 -6.96 22.05
CA ASN A 418 -5.94 -6.42 22.74
C ASN A 418 -4.80 -7.43 22.60
N SER A 419 -3.73 -7.05 21.96
CA SER A 419 -2.60 -7.93 21.71
C SER A 419 -1.27 -7.29 22.06
N GLN A 420 -0.34 -8.12 22.51
CA GLN A 420 1.06 -7.76 22.76
C GLN A 420 1.95 -8.65 21.89
N ILE A 421 2.88 -8.04 21.17
CA ILE A 421 3.79 -8.76 20.28
C ILE A 421 5.22 -8.54 20.75
N ILE A 422 5.96 -9.62 20.88
CA ILE A 422 7.40 -9.61 21.20
C ILE A 422 8.13 -10.27 20.04
N VAL A 423 9.15 -9.58 19.51
CA VAL A 423 10.04 -10.13 18.49
C VAL A 423 11.48 -9.97 18.92
N ILE A 424 12.25 -11.04 18.77
CA ILE A 424 13.71 -11.04 18.92
C ILE A 424 14.30 -11.49 17.58
N ASP A 425 14.95 -10.59 16.88
CA ASP A 425 15.58 -10.85 15.58
C ASP A 425 17.10 -10.78 15.72
N ASN A 426 17.79 -11.77 15.19
CA ASN A 426 19.23 -11.92 15.31
C ASN A 426 19.87 -12.15 13.95
N THR A 427 21.02 -11.53 13.72
CA THR A 427 21.83 -11.76 12.54
C THR A 427 23.26 -12.11 12.92
N LEU A 428 23.70 -13.29 12.49
CA LEU A 428 25.06 -13.81 12.66
C LEU A 428 25.75 -13.86 11.29
N LYS A 429 26.89 -13.19 11.16
CA LYS A 429 27.76 -13.26 9.98
C LYS A 429 28.89 -14.24 10.26
N PHE A 430 28.98 -15.31 9.50
CA PHE A 430 30.07 -16.30 9.66
C PHE A 430 31.34 -15.83 8.95
N ASN A 431 31.16 -15.18 7.79
CA ASN A 431 32.23 -14.57 7.00
C ASN A 431 31.63 -13.43 6.13
N ASN A 432 32.43 -12.90 5.19
CA ASN A 432 31.96 -11.82 4.31
C ASN A 432 30.87 -12.27 3.31
N LYS A 433 30.64 -13.57 3.14
CA LYS A 433 29.72 -14.11 2.11
C LYS A 433 28.50 -14.81 2.71
N SER A 434 28.59 -15.30 3.95
CA SER A 434 27.52 -16.10 4.55
C SER A 434 27.04 -15.53 5.88
N SER A 435 25.73 -15.61 6.09
CA SER A 435 25.07 -15.13 7.31
C SER A 435 23.82 -15.95 7.61
N LEU A 436 23.49 -16.03 8.90
CA LEU A 436 22.24 -16.58 9.40
C LEU A 436 21.46 -15.46 10.07
N LYS A 437 20.23 -15.24 9.61
CA LYS A 437 19.23 -14.44 10.28
C LYS A 437 18.20 -15.39 10.89
N PHE A 438 17.83 -15.17 12.15
CA PHE A 438 16.75 -15.89 12.79
C PHE A 438 15.95 -14.97 13.71
N ASP A 439 14.65 -15.12 13.69
CA ASP A 439 13.73 -14.41 14.54
C ASP A 439 12.84 -15.37 15.33
N ILE A 440 12.43 -14.94 16.51
CA ILE A 440 11.44 -15.59 17.36
C ILE A 440 10.40 -14.56 17.71
N GLN A 441 9.15 -14.91 17.54
CA GLN A 441 8.00 -14.02 17.69
C GLN A 441 6.95 -14.66 18.59
N HIS A 442 6.33 -13.86 19.44
CA HIS A 442 5.18 -14.28 20.22
C HIS A 442 4.12 -13.18 20.22
N LEU A 443 2.87 -13.54 19.98
CA LEU A 443 1.71 -12.68 20.08
C LEU A 443 0.83 -13.21 21.20
N PHE A 444 0.66 -12.41 22.25
CA PHE A 444 -0.30 -12.62 23.33
C PHE A 444 -1.61 -11.95 22.94
N ASN A 445 -2.72 -12.66 23.04
CA ASN A 445 -4.03 -12.17 22.73
C ASN A 445 -5.05 -12.79 23.68
N ASN A 446 -5.80 -11.94 24.38
CA ASN A 446 -6.82 -12.37 25.33
C ASN A 446 -8.16 -12.71 24.68
N ASP A 447 -8.30 -12.44 23.38
CA ASP A 447 -9.54 -12.56 22.64
C ASP A 447 -9.69 -13.91 21.94
N TYR A 448 -10.71 -14.04 21.11
CA TYR A 448 -11.09 -15.26 20.38
C TYR A 448 -9.94 -15.86 19.55
N ASP A 449 -9.07 -15.02 18.97
CA ASP A 449 -7.94 -15.47 18.15
C ASP A 449 -6.76 -16.05 18.97
N LYS A 450 -6.80 -15.93 20.32
CA LYS A 450 -5.81 -16.55 21.22
C LYS A 450 -4.34 -16.24 20.89
N ASN A 451 -3.42 -16.97 21.51
CA ASN A 451 -1.98 -16.74 21.40
C ASN A 451 -1.36 -17.39 20.17
N TRP A 452 -0.33 -16.72 19.64
CA TRP A 452 0.44 -17.21 18.50
C TRP A 452 1.93 -17.27 18.84
N PHE A 453 2.61 -18.26 18.29
CA PHE A 453 4.05 -18.37 18.31
C PHE A 453 4.56 -18.44 16.87
N GLY A 454 5.68 -17.75 16.59
CA GLY A 454 6.30 -17.72 15.28
C GLY A 454 7.81 -17.75 15.34
N TYR A 455 8.42 -18.23 14.27
CA TYR A 455 9.86 -18.13 14.06
C TYR A 455 10.21 -18.11 12.58
N GLY A 456 11.32 -17.45 12.26
CA GLY A 456 11.91 -17.36 10.94
C GLY A 456 13.39 -17.72 10.95
N LEU A 457 13.84 -18.33 9.87
CA LEU A 457 15.25 -18.65 9.59
C LEU A 457 15.57 -18.25 8.16
N GLU A 458 16.66 -17.50 7.95
CA GLU A 458 17.21 -17.21 6.64
C GLU A 458 18.71 -17.46 6.65
N TYR A 459 19.15 -18.40 5.84
CA TYR A 459 20.57 -18.71 5.68
C TYR A 459 21.07 -18.25 4.32
N ASN A 460 21.85 -17.20 4.31
CA ASN A 460 22.56 -16.70 3.13
C ASN A 460 23.85 -17.50 2.96
N LEU A 461 23.88 -18.42 1.99
CA LEU A 461 25.07 -19.24 1.70
C LEU A 461 26.17 -18.39 1.05
N ASN A 462 25.77 -17.48 0.18
CA ASN A 462 26.64 -16.52 -0.50
C ASN A 462 25.83 -15.32 -0.98
N TYR A 463 26.43 -14.41 -1.75
CA TYR A 463 25.77 -13.22 -2.28
C TYR A 463 24.58 -13.50 -3.22
N ASN A 464 24.49 -14.71 -3.76
CA ASN A 464 23.51 -15.06 -4.77
C ASN A 464 22.43 -16.01 -4.26
N LEU A 465 22.70 -16.79 -3.23
CA LEU A 465 21.87 -17.91 -2.82
C LEU A 465 21.48 -17.82 -1.35
N SER A 466 20.18 -17.82 -1.07
CA SER A 466 19.60 -17.85 0.28
C SER A 466 18.58 -18.99 0.39
N LEU A 467 18.54 -19.61 1.56
CA LEU A 467 17.49 -20.56 1.98
C LEU A 467 16.71 -19.92 3.09
N TYR A 468 15.40 -20.09 3.12
CA TYR A 468 14.58 -19.60 4.23
C TYR A 468 13.50 -20.59 4.64
N TYR A 469 13.14 -20.50 5.90
CA TYR A 469 12.02 -21.19 6.50
C TYR A 469 11.31 -20.28 7.50
N SER A 470 10.00 -20.30 7.53
CA SER A 470 9.21 -19.60 8.53
C SER A 470 8.00 -20.43 8.94
N ASN A 471 7.58 -20.26 10.19
CA ASN A 471 6.35 -20.86 10.71
C ASN A 471 5.69 -19.93 11.71
N ILE A 472 4.36 -19.85 11.66
CA ILE A 472 3.52 -19.26 12.70
C ILE A 472 2.41 -20.25 13.07
N LYS A 473 2.13 -20.37 14.36
CA LYS A 473 1.12 -21.28 14.87
C LYS A 473 0.23 -20.60 15.90
N ASN A 474 -1.07 -20.68 15.71
CA ASN A 474 -2.06 -20.30 16.70
C ASN A 474 -2.29 -21.52 17.64
N TYR A 475 -1.51 -21.62 18.70
CA TYR A 475 -1.40 -22.84 19.49
C TYR A 475 -2.46 -22.99 20.60
N GLN A 476 -3.27 -21.96 20.84
CA GLN A 476 -4.36 -22.00 21.84
C GLN A 476 -5.75 -21.91 21.24
N ASN A 477 -5.89 -22.03 19.94
CA ASN A 477 -7.17 -21.97 19.24
C ASN A 477 -7.64 -23.39 18.84
N SER A 478 -8.03 -24.18 19.85
CA SER A 478 -8.48 -25.56 19.63
C SER A 478 -9.77 -25.64 18.80
N GLU A 479 -10.65 -24.64 18.88
CA GLU A 479 -11.88 -24.55 18.08
C GLU A 479 -11.60 -24.50 16.58
N LYS A 480 -10.50 -23.83 16.17
CA LYS A 480 -10.01 -23.78 14.79
C LYS A 480 -8.93 -24.85 14.49
N GLY A 481 -8.73 -25.83 15.39
CA GLY A 481 -7.73 -26.90 15.21
C GLY A 481 -6.27 -26.44 15.32
N ASN A 482 -5.99 -25.35 16.05
CA ASN A 482 -4.64 -24.80 16.25
C ASN A 482 -3.88 -24.59 14.91
N PRO A 483 -4.38 -23.75 14.00
CA PRO A 483 -3.83 -23.62 12.66
C PRO A 483 -2.36 -23.23 12.65
N SER A 484 -1.62 -23.85 11.74
CA SER A 484 -0.20 -23.57 11.51
C SER A 484 0.03 -23.18 10.05
N TYR A 485 0.83 -22.12 9.85
CA TYR A 485 1.19 -21.60 8.54
C TYR A 485 2.70 -21.56 8.42
N TYR A 486 3.21 -22.08 7.31
CA TYR A 486 4.65 -22.24 7.12
C TYR A 486 5.04 -21.97 5.68
N SER A 487 6.29 -21.56 5.48
CA SER A 487 6.90 -21.39 4.16
C SER A 487 8.34 -21.83 4.21
N ALA A 488 8.76 -22.65 3.26
CA ALA A 488 10.16 -23.01 3.04
C ALA A 488 10.53 -22.66 1.60
N GLY A 489 11.68 -22.05 1.39
CA GLY A 489 12.04 -21.63 0.04
C GLY A 489 13.52 -21.34 -0.16
N ILE A 490 13.81 -21.09 -1.44
CA ILE A 490 15.13 -20.75 -1.96
C ILE A 490 15.01 -19.47 -2.78
N SER A 491 15.95 -18.56 -2.60
CA SER A 491 16.10 -17.34 -3.39
C SER A 491 17.46 -17.34 -4.08
N TYR A 492 17.45 -17.17 -5.38
CA TYR A 492 18.67 -17.03 -6.20
C TYR A 492 18.65 -15.70 -6.92
N SER A 493 19.72 -14.91 -6.75
CA SER A 493 19.90 -13.61 -7.39
C SER A 493 21.21 -13.58 -8.16
N LYS A 494 21.17 -13.16 -9.42
CA LYS A 494 22.37 -13.00 -10.26
C LYS A 494 22.20 -11.81 -11.19
N LYS A 495 23.12 -10.84 -11.06
CA LYS A 495 23.00 -9.57 -11.79
C LYS A 495 21.62 -8.90 -11.55
N ALA A 496 20.88 -8.64 -12.61
CA ALA A 496 19.57 -8.01 -12.60
C ALA A 496 18.39 -9.00 -12.46
N SER A 497 18.65 -10.27 -12.18
CA SER A 497 17.62 -11.32 -12.10
C SER A 497 17.55 -11.92 -10.71
N LYS A 498 16.31 -12.14 -10.23
CA LYS A 498 16.01 -12.83 -8.97
C LYS A 498 14.92 -13.88 -9.21
N ILE A 499 15.15 -15.07 -8.70
CA ILE A 499 14.20 -16.18 -8.72
C ILE A 499 13.98 -16.64 -7.28
N ILE A 500 12.72 -16.77 -6.89
CA ILE A 500 12.33 -17.32 -5.59
C ILE A 500 11.41 -18.51 -5.86
N ALA A 501 11.69 -19.63 -5.22
CA ALA A 501 10.83 -20.79 -5.24
C ALA A 501 10.51 -21.20 -3.79
N SER A 502 9.25 -21.47 -3.48
CA SER A 502 8.82 -21.83 -2.14
C SER A 502 7.66 -22.80 -2.12
N TYR A 503 7.55 -23.53 -1.02
CA TYR A 503 6.41 -24.37 -0.71
C TYR A 503 5.91 -24.04 0.69
N GLY A 504 4.58 -23.92 0.85
CA GLY A 504 4.04 -23.61 2.16
C GLY A 504 2.52 -23.62 2.22
N LYS A 505 2.05 -23.33 3.42
CA LYS A 505 0.66 -22.99 3.73
C LYS A 505 0.62 -21.54 4.18
N GLN A 506 -0.01 -20.66 3.39
CA GLN A 506 -0.18 -19.25 3.71
C GLN A 506 -1.47 -18.98 4.47
N ARG A 507 -1.40 -18.08 5.44
CA ARG A 507 -2.55 -17.59 6.18
C ARG A 507 -3.42 -16.73 5.27
N GLY A 508 -4.72 -16.94 5.30
CA GLY A 508 -5.70 -16.01 4.76
C GLY A 508 -5.90 -14.80 5.67
N GLY A 509 -6.57 -13.78 5.15
CA GLY A 509 -6.90 -12.56 5.87
C GLY A 509 -6.37 -11.30 5.19
N LEU A 510 -6.40 -10.19 5.92
CA LEU A 510 -5.98 -8.90 5.42
C LEU A 510 -4.45 -8.84 5.27
N ILE A 511 -3.97 -8.43 4.11
CA ILE A 511 -2.56 -8.15 3.83
C ILE A 511 -2.45 -6.69 3.39
N CYS A 512 -1.49 -5.95 3.95
CA CYS A 512 -1.30 -4.54 3.67
C CYS A 512 0.09 -4.26 3.11
N TYR A 513 0.16 -3.40 2.09
CA TYR A 513 1.37 -2.86 1.51
C TYR A 513 1.24 -1.33 1.43
N GLY A 514 2.21 -0.60 1.99
CA GLY A 514 2.19 0.86 2.00
C GLY A 514 0.95 1.50 2.64
N GLY A 515 0.28 0.80 3.59
CA GLY A 515 -0.94 1.26 4.24
C GLY A 515 -2.23 0.99 3.46
N ILE A 516 -2.16 0.35 2.31
CA ILE A 516 -3.32 -0.13 1.54
C ILE A 516 -3.44 -1.63 1.73
N CYS A 517 -4.65 -2.10 1.97
CA CYS A 517 -4.92 -3.47 2.39
C CYS A 517 -5.82 -4.21 1.41
N ARG A 518 -5.65 -5.53 1.33
CA ARG A 518 -6.48 -6.43 0.54
C ARG A 518 -6.68 -7.77 1.26
N TYR A 519 -7.86 -8.34 1.16
CA TYR A 519 -8.13 -9.69 1.63
C TYR A 519 -7.53 -10.74 0.68
N VAL A 520 -6.84 -11.73 1.25
CA VAL A 520 -6.29 -12.89 0.52
C VAL A 520 -6.83 -14.18 1.12
N PRO A 521 -7.15 -15.19 0.30
CA PRO A 521 -7.59 -16.50 0.80
C PRO A 521 -6.41 -17.30 1.38
N GLU A 522 -6.72 -18.19 2.32
CA GLU A 522 -5.77 -19.20 2.77
C GLU A 522 -5.47 -20.17 1.61
N PHE A 523 -4.22 -20.55 1.44
CA PHE A 523 -3.85 -21.58 0.47
C PHE A 523 -2.62 -22.39 0.91
N LYS A 524 -2.49 -23.60 0.32
CA LYS A 524 -1.30 -24.45 0.43
C LYS A 524 -0.81 -24.78 -0.97
N GLY A 525 0.49 -24.62 -1.22
CA GLY A 525 1.01 -24.89 -2.54
C GLY A 525 2.46 -24.53 -2.75
N PHE A 526 2.90 -24.71 -3.99
CA PHE A 526 4.22 -24.34 -4.47
C PHE A 526 4.13 -23.00 -5.20
N SER A 527 4.99 -22.05 -4.83
CA SER A 527 5.05 -20.71 -5.44
C SER A 527 6.40 -20.50 -6.12
N ILE A 528 6.39 -19.82 -7.25
CA ILE A 528 7.58 -19.35 -7.97
C ILE A 528 7.42 -17.88 -8.32
N SER A 529 8.48 -17.10 -8.10
CA SER A 529 8.54 -15.69 -8.52
C SER A 529 9.83 -15.44 -9.28
N ILE A 530 9.74 -14.73 -10.40
CA ILE A 530 10.85 -14.37 -11.26
C ILE A 530 10.79 -12.87 -11.52
N ASN A 531 11.87 -12.17 -11.21
CA ASN A 531 12.05 -10.76 -11.52
C ASN A 531 13.34 -10.57 -12.28
N THR A 532 13.31 -9.90 -13.42
CA THR A 532 14.50 -9.58 -14.21
C THR A 532 14.35 -8.24 -14.91
N THR A 533 15.46 -7.50 -15.00
CA THR A 533 15.54 -6.28 -15.83
C THR A 533 16.59 -6.48 -16.93
N PHE A 534 16.42 -5.82 -18.05
CA PHE A 534 17.30 -5.93 -19.23
C PHE A 534 17.44 -4.58 -19.95
#